data_1e66132378693db790724fc1be890429
#
_entry.id   1e66132378693db790724fc1be890429
#
_cell.length_a   1.000
_cell.length_b   1.000
_cell.length_c   1.000
_cell.angle_alpha   90.00
_cell.angle_beta   90.00
_cell.angle_gamma   90.00
#
_symmetry.space_group_name_H-M   'P 1'
#
loop_
_entity.id
_entity.type
_entity.pdbx_description
1 polymer ?
#
loop_
_entity_poly.entity_id
_entity_poly.type
_entity_poly.pdbx_seq_one_letter_code
_entity_poly.pdbx_strand_id
1 'polypeptide(L)'
;MERPLVFYSISLFLGCFFSIIFNENIYITVIIMLVIHIIIYLTLKEIKFTIIMFLFSILGVISFNLYFSFQPKTGALIRINNKYDYKVEGTIKGRKLILKNNIKKLEEGQLIKVESGDFKRNVVYEKGIIGEYNIQHYVLQNRDFRSKIYNLKRNINNKFINSLGKKRGSIVVSLCFGDSSYLEKEDKDNIKKLGVIHALSVSGFHLALVYKIFEIIFTMKFAIIASYLYLAFTGFKYSTIRAFIMILVLKLSDKFYGEYDSLSSISLAFLIILFLKPYAFMEIGFMLSFLSTLGILMFNKKISKYIYFLPSKLNSAISLSLSSQIFLIPYSSFTLKELSIGFLLGNIFFMPIFSMIIIIGVIGAILCPFKYIFNVVVLVLKNLCIILEGSTYILIKVCPDLIYIEEIFGIFIISIYICFMMYKAGKVKYKYLPLFLLVAVFFNAYTVFPKVYILKNEKVKATIIKYKDESIMYCDYDLEEGKYIIELKDNFNIDKVITNAKGYLPIHIKENKLKAINFYKEYFHKNIDNYEGYDIICMKSNDYKEYKIIFGKIFRIR
;
A
#
# COMPACT_ATOMS: atom_id res chain seq x y z
N MET A 1 23.03 -25.62 -1.69
CA MET A 1 21.98 -24.79 -1.04
C MET A 1 20.62 -25.16 -1.57
N GLU A 2 19.64 -25.33 -0.70
CA GLU A 2 18.31 -25.87 -1.08
C GLU A 2 17.40 -24.90 -1.84
N ARG A 3 17.66 -23.57 -1.85
CA ARG A 3 16.75 -22.57 -2.47
C ARG A 3 17.50 -21.38 -3.07
N PRO A 4 18.21 -21.55 -4.16
CA PRO A 4 19.09 -20.50 -4.71
C PRO A 4 18.29 -19.25 -5.18
N LEU A 5 17.06 -19.42 -5.69
CA LEU A 5 16.23 -18.32 -6.16
C LEU A 5 15.88 -17.28 -5.08
N VAL A 6 15.79 -17.70 -3.81
CA VAL A 6 15.57 -16.78 -2.68
C VAL A 6 16.74 -15.80 -2.56
N PHE A 7 17.96 -16.30 -2.63
CA PHE A 7 19.16 -15.48 -2.52
C PHE A 7 19.36 -14.59 -3.73
N TYR A 8 19.08 -15.08 -4.94
CA TYR A 8 19.16 -14.29 -6.16
C TYR A 8 18.15 -13.14 -6.16
N SER A 9 16.92 -13.38 -5.68
CA SER A 9 15.90 -12.35 -5.56
C SER A 9 16.28 -11.26 -4.54
N ILE A 10 16.86 -11.65 -3.40
CA ILE A 10 17.38 -10.71 -2.41
C ILE A 10 18.55 -9.91 -2.99
N SER A 11 19.47 -10.55 -3.71
CA SER A 11 20.61 -9.87 -4.33
C SER A 11 20.17 -8.83 -5.37
N LEU A 12 19.20 -9.17 -6.23
CA LEU A 12 18.62 -8.23 -7.19
C LEU A 12 17.97 -7.03 -6.46
N PHE A 13 17.22 -7.31 -5.39
CA PHE A 13 16.60 -6.27 -4.55
C PHE A 13 17.66 -5.33 -3.96
N LEU A 14 18.74 -5.86 -3.39
CA LEU A 14 19.84 -5.05 -2.85
C LEU A 14 20.44 -4.14 -3.93
N GLY A 15 20.62 -4.63 -5.16
CA GLY A 15 21.05 -3.83 -6.29
C GLY A 15 20.15 -2.64 -6.58
N CYS A 16 18.84 -2.88 -6.67
CA CYS A 16 17.86 -1.81 -6.88
C CYS A 16 17.81 -0.83 -5.70
N PHE A 17 17.84 -1.35 -4.46
CA PHE A 17 17.75 -0.55 -3.24
C PHE A 17 18.94 0.40 -3.08
N PHE A 18 20.16 -0.10 -3.22
CA PHE A 18 21.35 0.74 -3.11
C PHE A 18 21.47 1.74 -4.27
N SER A 19 20.95 1.42 -5.46
CA SER A 19 20.86 2.38 -6.57
C SER A 19 19.98 3.59 -6.24
N ILE A 20 18.97 3.45 -5.38
CA ILE A 20 18.14 4.58 -4.92
C ILE A 20 18.92 5.42 -3.91
N ILE A 21 19.55 4.79 -2.91
CA ILE A 21 20.24 5.49 -1.83
C ILE A 21 21.42 6.29 -2.37
N PHE A 22 22.17 5.72 -3.32
CA PHE A 22 23.39 6.29 -3.87
C PHE A 22 23.23 6.73 -5.33
N ASN A 23 22.05 7.23 -5.68
CA ASN A 23 21.68 7.59 -7.05
C ASN A 23 22.66 8.57 -7.72
N GLU A 24 23.32 9.44 -6.95
CA GLU A 24 24.31 10.39 -7.43
C GLU A 24 25.68 9.76 -7.64
N ASN A 25 25.96 8.59 -7.04
CA ASN A 25 27.27 7.97 -7.09
C ASN A 25 27.23 6.45 -7.25
N ILE A 26 27.29 6.01 -8.51
CA ILE A 26 27.27 4.59 -8.87
C ILE A 26 28.47 3.83 -8.29
N TYR A 27 29.63 4.50 -8.12
CA TYR A 27 30.84 3.86 -7.58
C TYR A 27 30.63 3.46 -6.12
N ILE A 28 30.01 4.32 -5.31
CA ILE A 28 29.68 4.01 -3.91
C ILE A 28 28.74 2.83 -3.86
N THR A 29 27.72 2.79 -4.72
CA THR A 29 26.81 1.64 -4.82
C THR A 29 27.56 0.34 -5.06
N VAL A 30 28.45 0.31 -6.05
CA VAL A 30 29.22 -0.89 -6.41
C VAL A 30 30.18 -1.29 -5.28
N ILE A 31 30.86 -0.35 -4.62
CA ILE A 31 31.76 -0.63 -3.51
C ILE A 31 31.02 -1.28 -2.34
N ILE A 32 29.86 -0.72 -1.94
CA ILE A 32 29.07 -1.29 -0.84
C ILE A 32 28.58 -2.69 -1.19
N MET A 33 28.18 -2.90 -2.44
CA MET A 33 27.77 -4.21 -2.92
C MET A 33 28.91 -5.22 -2.86
N LEU A 34 30.13 -4.82 -3.26
CA LEU A 34 31.32 -5.67 -3.12
C LEU A 34 31.58 -6.06 -1.68
N VAL A 35 31.52 -5.09 -0.74
CA VAL A 35 31.74 -5.36 0.70
C VAL A 35 30.71 -6.35 1.23
N ILE A 36 29.42 -6.18 0.90
CA ILE A 36 28.36 -7.10 1.34
C ILE A 36 28.61 -8.50 0.79
N HIS A 37 28.99 -8.64 -0.48
CA HIS A 37 29.23 -9.97 -1.07
C HIS A 37 30.52 -10.62 -0.58
N ILE A 38 31.53 -9.85 -0.19
CA ILE A 38 32.70 -10.37 0.53
C ILE A 38 32.28 -10.94 1.88
N ILE A 39 31.43 -10.24 2.65
CA ILE A 39 30.90 -10.73 3.92
C ILE A 39 30.09 -12.02 3.71
N ILE A 40 29.25 -12.07 2.68
CA ILE A 40 28.47 -13.28 2.32
C ILE A 40 29.42 -14.42 1.96
N TYR A 41 30.47 -14.17 1.18
CA TYR A 41 31.47 -15.19 0.85
C TYR A 41 32.18 -15.74 2.11
N LEU A 42 32.61 -14.87 3.01
CA LEU A 42 33.25 -15.28 4.27
C LEU A 42 32.34 -16.14 5.13
N THR A 43 31.03 -15.94 5.07
CA THR A 43 30.04 -16.73 5.83
C THR A 43 29.68 -18.06 5.16
N LEU A 44 29.49 -18.06 3.84
CA LEU A 44 29.02 -19.23 3.09
C LEU A 44 30.17 -20.11 2.57
N LYS A 45 31.35 -19.53 2.32
CA LYS A 45 32.54 -20.17 1.75
C LYS A 45 32.33 -20.83 0.37
N GLU A 46 31.28 -20.45 -0.35
CA GLU A 46 30.93 -20.93 -1.70
C GLU A 46 31.12 -19.83 -2.76
N ILE A 47 32.29 -19.78 -3.41
CA ILE A 47 32.64 -18.69 -4.32
C ILE A 47 31.73 -18.63 -5.54
N LYS A 48 31.40 -19.75 -6.16
CA LYS A 48 30.54 -19.78 -7.37
C LYS A 48 29.16 -19.19 -7.08
N PHE A 49 28.58 -19.55 -5.95
CA PHE A 49 27.28 -19.07 -5.53
C PHE A 49 27.30 -17.55 -5.23
N THR A 50 28.34 -17.07 -4.54
CA THR A 50 28.52 -15.65 -4.23
C THR A 50 28.72 -14.81 -5.50
N ILE A 51 29.45 -15.32 -6.51
CA ILE A 51 29.59 -14.64 -7.80
C ILE A 51 28.24 -14.49 -8.50
N ILE A 52 27.40 -15.56 -8.51
CA ILE A 52 26.06 -15.47 -9.11
C ILE A 52 25.20 -14.44 -8.36
N MET A 53 25.20 -14.42 -7.04
CA MET A 53 24.51 -13.41 -6.25
C MET A 53 24.99 -11.99 -6.60
N PHE A 54 26.29 -11.78 -6.73
CA PHE A 54 26.86 -10.49 -7.12
C PHE A 54 26.41 -10.07 -8.52
N LEU A 55 26.35 -11.00 -9.48
CA LEU A 55 25.82 -10.72 -10.83
C LEU A 55 24.35 -10.29 -10.79
N PHE A 56 23.51 -10.94 -9.96
CA PHE A 56 22.12 -10.49 -9.78
C PHE A 56 22.02 -9.10 -9.14
N SER A 57 22.92 -8.76 -8.24
CA SER A 57 22.98 -7.43 -7.66
C SER A 57 23.35 -6.38 -8.72
N ILE A 58 24.34 -6.65 -9.57
CA ILE A 58 24.71 -5.79 -10.70
C ILE A 58 23.54 -5.64 -11.67
N LEU A 59 22.82 -6.73 -11.98
CA LEU A 59 21.60 -6.68 -12.81
C LEU A 59 20.54 -5.77 -12.20
N GLY A 60 20.38 -5.75 -10.88
CA GLY A 60 19.50 -4.81 -10.17
C GLY A 60 19.91 -3.36 -10.39
N VAL A 61 21.20 -3.03 -10.25
CA VAL A 61 21.74 -1.69 -10.49
C VAL A 61 21.51 -1.27 -11.94
N ILE A 62 21.81 -2.16 -12.89
CA ILE A 62 21.64 -1.87 -14.32
C ILE A 62 20.16 -1.66 -14.66
N SER A 63 19.28 -2.55 -14.20
CA SER A 63 17.83 -2.45 -14.44
C SER A 63 17.27 -1.13 -13.92
N PHE A 64 17.66 -0.73 -12.70
CA PHE A 64 17.23 0.52 -12.08
C PHE A 64 17.69 1.74 -12.90
N ASN A 65 18.96 1.80 -13.22
CA ASN A 65 19.51 2.92 -13.99
C ASN A 65 18.91 3.00 -15.40
N LEU A 66 18.77 1.88 -16.11
CA LEU A 66 18.15 1.83 -17.43
C LEU A 66 16.67 2.24 -17.41
N TYR A 67 15.97 1.98 -16.30
CA TYR A 67 14.58 2.42 -16.15
C TYR A 67 14.49 3.94 -16.05
N PHE A 68 15.26 4.57 -15.18
CA PHE A 68 15.15 5.99 -14.85
C PHE A 68 16.00 6.92 -15.74
N SER A 69 16.97 6.40 -16.46
CA SER A 69 17.76 7.21 -17.42
C SER A 69 17.05 7.50 -18.74
N PHE A 70 15.92 6.82 -18.99
CA PHE A 70 15.19 6.95 -20.23
C PHE A 70 14.57 8.35 -20.39
N GLN A 71 14.81 8.96 -21.55
CA GLN A 71 14.20 10.23 -21.95
C GLN A 71 13.33 10.03 -23.19
N PRO A 72 12.05 10.40 -23.14
CA PRO A 72 11.17 10.34 -24.31
C PRO A 72 11.60 11.36 -25.35
N LYS A 73 11.60 10.92 -26.60
CA LYS A 73 11.83 11.80 -27.76
C LYS A 73 10.49 12.36 -28.28
N THR A 74 10.53 13.44 -29.03
CA THR A 74 9.38 13.94 -29.82
C THR A 74 8.86 12.84 -30.74
N GLY A 75 7.55 12.74 -30.91
CA GLY A 75 6.94 11.63 -31.66
C GLY A 75 6.71 10.36 -30.82
N ALA A 76 6.95 10.41 -29.53
CA ALA A 76 6.78 9.26 -28.64
C ALA A 76 5.30 8.84 -28.53
N LEU A 77 5.08 7.52 -28.54
CA LEU A 77 3.78 6.91 -28.29
C LEU A 77 3.57 6.72 -26.78
N ILE A 78 2.58 7.41 -26.25
CA ILE A 78 2.22 7.37 -24.82
C ILE A 78 0.84 6.77 -24.66
N ARG A 79 0.71 5.79 -23.77
CA ARG A 79 -0.58 5.22 -23.39
C ARG A 79 -1.07 5.87 -22.10
N ILE A 80 -2.32 6.28 -22.09
CA ILE A 80 -3.00 6.83 -20.92
C ILE A 80 -3.41 5.69 -20.01
N ASN A 81 -2.95 5.70 -18.75
CA ASN A 81 -3.30 4.67 -17.76
C ASN A 81 -4.39 5.16 -16.79
N ASN A 82 -4.12 6.24 -16.06
CA ASN A 82 -5.03 6.80 -15.08
C ASN A 82 -5.24 8.29 -15.34
N LYS A 83 -6.46 8.75 -15.19
CA LYS A 83 -6.82 10.16 -15.32
C LYS A 83 -7.29 10.72 -13.99
N TYR A 84 -6.65 11.79 -13.56
CA TYR A 84 -7.03 12.59 -12.40
C TYR A 84 -7.43 14.00 -12.85
N ASP A 85 -8.09 14.78 -12.02
CA ASP A 85 -8.59 16.09 -12.38
C ASP A 85 -7.51 17.05 -12.90
N TYR A 86 -6.31 17.00 -12.33
CA TYR A 86 -5.20 17.93 -12.60
C TYR A 86 -3.99 17.29 -13.31
N LYS A 87 -3.96 15.96 -13.43
CA LYS A 87 -2.86 15.23 -14.06
C LYS A 87 -3.34 13.93 -14.71
N VAL A 88 -2.61 13.47 -15.69
CA VAL A 88 -2.82 12.18 -16.33
C VAL A 88 -1.54 11.35 -16.21
N GLU A 89 -1.66 10.11 -15.78
CA GLU A 89 -0.55 9.19 -15.78
C GLU A 89 -0.53 8.40 -17.09
N GLY A 90 0.60 8.46 -17.76
CA GLY A 90 0.85 7.71 -18.99
C GLY A 90 2.00 6.74 -18.87
N THR A 91 2.09 5.83 -19.84
CA THR A 91 3.22 4.92 -19.99
C THR A 91 3.82 4.99 -21.37
N ILE A 92 5.16 5.03 -21.41
CA ILE A 92 5.96 4.95 -22.62
C ILE A 92 6.95 3.79 -22.51
N LYS A 93 6.90 2.84 -23.43
CA LYS A 93 7.79 1.65 -23.39
C LYS A 93 7.89 1.01 -22.00
N GLY A 94 6.75 0.92 -21.27
CA GLY A 94 6.67 0.33 -19.92
C GLY A 94 7.08 1.25 -18.76
N ARG A 95 7.54 2.49 -19.01
CA ARG A 95 7.93 3.48 -18.00
C ARG A 95 6.81 4.46 -17.73
N LYS A 96 6.60 4.82 -16.48
CA LYS A 96 5.54 5.75 -16.06
C LYS A 96 6.01 7.21 -16.21
N LEU A 97 5.10 8.09 -16.62
CA LEU A 97 5.29 9.54 -16.67
C LEU A 97 3.99 10.28 -16.37
N ILE A 98 4.11 11.55 -16.00
CA ILE A 98 2.98 12.44 -15.76
C ILE A 98 2.80 13.32 -16.98
N LEU A 99 1.56 13.41 -17.49
CA LEU A 99 1.18 14.33 -18.54
C LEU A 99 0.51 15.55 -17.93
N LYS A 100 0.92 16.73 -18.37
CA LYS A 100 0.35 18.03 -18.00
C LYS A 100 -0.03 18.78 -19.25
N ASN A 101 -0.90 19.75 -19.10
CA ASN A 101 -1.48 20.58 -20.18
C ASN A 101 -2.25 19.74 -21.21
N ASN A 102 -3.19 20.35 -21.87
CA ASN A 102 -4.04 19.76 -22.93
C ASN A 102 -4.56 18.33 -22.67
N ILE A 103 -4.80 17.99 -21.38
CA ILE A 103 -5.17 16.64 -20.93
C ILE A 103 -6.68 16.39 -20.80
N LYS A 104 -7.52 17.46 -20.88
CA LYS A 104 -8.97 17.37 -20.59
C LYS A 104 -9.71 16.36 -21.46
N LYS A 105 -9.35 16.23 -22.73
CA LYS A 105 -9.99 15.35 -23.71
C LYS A 105 -9.44 13.92 -23.72
N LEU A 106 -8.40 13.63 -22.94
CA LEU A 106 -7.79 12.30 -22.90
C LEU A 106 -8.64 11.34 -22.05
N GLU A 107 -8.76 10.10 -22.52
CA GLU A 107 -9.44 9.00 -21.84
C GLU A 107 -8.45 7.87 -21.51
N GLU A 108 -8.76 7.13 -20.46
CA GLU A 108 -7.95 5.95 -20.07
C GLU A 108 -7.95 4.88 -21.18
N GLY A 109 -6.79 4.29 -21.39
CA GLY A 109 -6.57 3.29 -22.43
C GLY A 109 -6.23 3.85 -23.81
N GLN A 110 -6.37 5.16 -24.07
CA GLN A 110 -6.02 5.78 -25.34
C GLN A 110 -4.50 5.76 -25.56
N LEU A 111 -4.12 5.62 -26.84
CA LEU A 111 -2.75 5.77 -27.29
C LEU A 111 -2.63 7.12 -28.03
N ILE A 112 -1.70 7.96 -27.61
CA ILE A 112 -1.43 9.26 -28.22
C ILE A 112 0.00 9.29 -28.76
N LYS A 113 0.19 9.98 -29.89
CA LYS A 113 1.50 10.37 -30.40
C LYS A 113 1.69 11.84 -30.09
N VAL A 114 2.70 12.17 -29.28
CA VAL A 114 3.00 13.56 -28.95
C VAL A 114 3.83 14.19 -30.06
N GLU A 115 3.29 15.19 -30.74
CA GLU A 115 3.97 15.89 -31.83
C GLU A 115 4.83 17.03 -31.32
N SER A 116 4.34 17.80 -30.33
CA SER A 116 5.09 18.86 -29.69
C SER A 116 4.83 18.91 -28.18
N GLY A 117 5.88 19.25 -27.44
CA GLY A 117 5.85 19.37 -25.99
C GLY A 117 7.22 19.17 -25.39
N ASP A 118 7.37 19.53 -24.13
CA ASP A 118 8.64 19.52 -23.41
C ASP A 118 8.62 18.45 -22.32
N PHE A 119 9.68 17.63 -22.32
CA PHE A 119 9.91 16.66 -21.25
C PHE A 119 10.80 17.28 -20.16
N LYS A 120 10.27 17.37 -18.95
CA LYS A 120 11.03 17.78 -17.78
C LYS A 120 11.34 16.56 -16.92
N ARG A 121 12.61 16.30 -16.69
CA ARG A 121 13.05 15.21 -15.81
C ARG A 121 12.71 15.59 -14.35
N ASN A 122 11.62 15.05 -13.85
CA ASN A 122 11.18 15.16 -12.45
C ASN A 122 10.89 13.75 -11.95
N VAL A 123 11.94 13.08 -11.46
CA VAL A 123 11.88 11.66 -11.11
C VAL A 123 11.24 11.48 -9.75
N VAL A 124 10.25 10.60 -9.67
CA VAL A 124 9.65 10.16 -8.40
C VAL A 124 9.85 8.65 -8.28
N TYR A 125 10.92 8.27 -7.60
CA TYR A 125 11.35 6.87 -7.49
C TYR A 125 10.27 5.97 -6.91
N GLU A 126 9.60 6.40 -5.83
CA GLU A 126 8.55 5.63 -5.13
C GLU A 126 7.38 5.23 -6.05
N LYS A 127 7.06 6.06 -7.04
CA LYS A 127 5.96 5.82 -7.98
C LYS A 127 6.43 5.28 -9.33
N GLY A 128 7.73 5.17 -9.54
CA GLY A 128 8.34 4.77 -10.81
C GLY A 128 8.12 5.78 -11.93
N ILE A 129 7.98 7.07 -11.61
CA ILE A 129 7.77 8.15 -12.57
C ILE A 129 9.12 8.67 -13.02
N ILE A 130 9.35 8.68 -14.33
CA ILE A 130 10.61 9.15 -14.92
C ILE A 130 10.66 10.66 -15.13
N GLY A 131 9.51 11.32 -15.17
CA GLY A 131 9.40 12.76 -15.36
C GLY A 131 8.00 13.21 -15.76
N GLU A 132 7.91 14.49 -16.12
CA GLU A 132 6.68 15.15 -16.54
C GLU A 132 6.79 15.55 -18.01
N TYR A 133 5.73 15.34 -18.78
CA TYR A 133 5.63 15.75 -20.16
C TYR A 133 4.55 16.82 -20.32
N ASN A 134 4.93 18.04 -20.66
CA ASN A 134 4.00 19.13 -20.97
C ASN A 134 3.59 19.03 -22.43
N ILE A 135 2.38 18.57 -22.69
CA ILE A 135 1.85 18.34 -24.04
C ILE A 135 1.31 19.65 -24.61
N GLN A 136 1.80 20.06 -25.78
CA GLN A 136 1.23 21.15 -26.57
C GLN A 136 0.30 20.60 -27.65
N HIS A 137 0.80 19.70 -28.50
CA HIS A 137 0.02 19.04 -29.55
C HIS A 137 0.20 17.54 -29.52
N TYR A 138 -0.89 16.81 -29.71
CA TYR A 138 -0.90 15.36 -29.83
C TYR A 138 -1.93 14.89 -30.85
N VAL A 139 -1.68 13.72 -31.43
CA VAL A 139 -2.59 13.02 -32.33
C VAL A 139 -3.02 11.72 -31.69
N LEU A 140 -4.33 11.47 -31.69
CA LEU A 140 -4.89 10.19 -31.25
C LEU A 140 -4.51 9.11 -32.27
N GLN A 141 -3.91 8.04 -31.78
CA GLN A 141 -3.60 6.87 -32.58
C GLN A 141 -4.78 5.91 -32.65
N ASN A 142 -4.79 5.07 -33.69
CA ASN A 142 -5.81 4.05 -33.87
C ASN A 142 -5.93 3.16 -32.64
N ARG A 143 -7.16 2.71 -32.36
CA ARG A 143 -7.45 1.83 -31.20
C ARG A 143 -6.75 0.48 -31.39
N ASP A 144 -5.76 0.23 -30.55
CA ASP A 144 -5.08 -1.07 -30.46
C ASP A 144 -5.84 -2.05 -29.57
N PHE A 145 -5.32 -3.27 -29.46
CA PHE A 145 -5.92 -4.33 -28.64
C PHE A 145 -6.12 -3.91 -27.16
N ARG A 146 -5.15 -3.19 -26.58
CA ARG A 146 -5.28 -2.71 -25.19
C ARG A 146 -6.37 -1.66 -25.03
N SER A 147 -6.49 -0.71 -25.95
CA SER A 147 -7.60 0.26 -25.96
C SER A 147 -8.97 -0.43 -26.05
N LYS A 148 -9.06 -1.53 -26.82
CA LYS A 148 -10.30 -2.34 -26.88
C LYS A 148 -10.62 -2.97 -25.52
N ILE A 149 -9.62 -3.51 -24.80
CA ILE A 149 -9.81 -4.06 -23.45
C ILE A 149 -10.30 -2.99 -22.47
N TYR A 150 -9.73 -1.78 -22.48
CA TYR A 150 -10.16 -0.68 -21.61
C TYR A 150 -11.62 -0.28 -21.90
N ASN A 151 -11.99 -0.17 -23.18
CA ASN A 151 -13.37 0.14 -23.57
C ASN A 151 -14.33 -0.97 -23.16
N LEU A 152 -13.96 -2.24 -23.35
CA LEU A 152 -14.75 -3.39 -22.91
C LEU A 152 -14.96 -3.36 -21.39
N LYS A 153 -13.90 -3.10 -20.62
CA LYS A 153 -13.96 -2.97 -19.16
C LYS A 153 -14.94 -1.85 -18.76
N ARG A 154 -14.83 -0.67 -19.36
CA ARG A 154 -15.71 0.47 -19.09
C ARG A 154 -17.18 0.13 -19.40
N ASN A 155 -17.44 -0.52 -20.53
CA ASN A 155 -18.80 -0.93 -20.91
C ASN A 155 -19.40 -1.94 -19.92
N ILE A 156 -18.62 -2.95 -19.50
CA ILE A 156 -19.05 -3.92 -18.51
C ILE A 156 -19.31 -3.25 -17.16
N ASN A 157 -18.39 -2.37 -16.68
CA ASN A 157 -18.57 -1.63 -15.44
C ASN A 157 -19.87 -0.81 -15.47
N ASN A 158 -20.10 -0.04 -16.53
CA ASN A 158 -21.32 0.76 -16.68
C ASN A 158 -22.58 -0.11 -16.69
N LYS A 159 -22.53 -1.29 -17.31
CA LYS A 159 -23.67 -2.19 -17.37
C LYS A 159 -24.01 -2.76 -15.98
N PHE A 160 -23.01 -3.13 -15.16
CA PHE A 160 -23.25 -3.54 -13.77
C PHE A 160 -23.80 -2.39 -12.94
N ILE A 161 -23.22 -1.19 -13.05
CA ILE A 161 -23.65 -0.01 -12.31
C ILE A 161 -25.10 0.36 -12.65
N ASN A 162 -25.47 0.37 -13.93
CA ASN A 162 -26.81 0.69 -14.37
C ASN A 162 -27.85 -0.37 -13.95
N SER A 163 -27.45 -1.65 -13.89
CA SER A 163 -28.39 -2.74 -13.56
C SER A 163 -28.57 -2.96 -12.04
N LEU A 164 -27.51 -2.75 -11.23
CA LEU A 164 -27.52 -2.95 -9.77
C LEU A 164 -27.76 -1.65 -8.98
N GLY A 165 -27.70 -0.50 -9.66
CA GLY A 165 -27.64 0.82 -9.03
C GLY A 165 -26.21 1.21 -8.64
N LYS A 166 -25.97 2.51 -8.42
CA LYS A 166 -24.63 3.08 -8.20
C LYS A 166 -23.92 2.42 -7.03
N LYS A 167 -24.56 2.30 -5.86
CA LYS A 167 -23.94 1.76 -4.64
C LYS A 167 -23.51 0.29 -4.81
N ARG A 168 -24.44 -0.60 -5.13
CA ARG A 168 -24.17 -2.05 -5.27
C ARG A 168 -23.31 -2.36 -6.48
N GLY A 169 -23.58 -1.68 -7.61
CA GLY A 169 -22.79 -1.84 -8.83
C GLY A 169 -21.32 -1.45 -8.62
N SER A 170 -21.03 -0.38 -7.88
CA SER A 170 -19.66 0.02 -7.57
C SER A 170 -18.93 -0.99 -6.67
N ILE A 171 -19.62 -1.62 -5.72
CA ILE A 171 -19.05 -2.69 -4.90
C ILE A 171 -18.69 -3.91 -5.76
N VAL A 172 -19.63 -4.36 -6.62
CA VAL A 172 -19.39 -5.50 -7.53
C VAL A 172 -18.23 -5.21 -8.49
N VAL A 173 -18.22 -4.04 -9.11
CA VAL A 173 -17.15 -3.62 -10.04
C VAL A 173 -15.78 -3.54 -9.33
N SER A 174 -15.77 -3.02 -8.11
CA SER A 174 -14.54 -2.94 -7.31
C SER A 174 -14.02 -4.33 -6.93
N LEU A 175 -14.90 -5.21 -6.44
CA LEU A 175 -14.54 -6.57 -6.06
C LEU A 175 -14.12 -7.41 -7.28
N CYS A 176 -14.85 -7.37 -8.40
CA CYS A 176 -14.57 -8.23 -9.54
C CYS A 176 -13.40 -7.73 -10.39
N PHE A 177 -13.28 -6.42 -10.60
CA PHE A 177 -12.36 -5.83 -11.58
C PHE A 177 -11.36 -4.85 -10.98
N GLY A 178 -11.45 -4.60 -9.67
CA GLY A 178 -10.54 -3.75 -8.92
C GLY A 178 -10.61 -2.27 -9.27
N ASP A 179 -11.76 -1.83 -9.78
CA ASP A 179 -12.03 -0.43 -10.10
C ASP A 179 -12.84 0.21 -8.97
N SER A 180 -12.14 0.85 -8.06
CA SER A 180 -12.72 1.50 -6.88
C SER A 180 -13.06 2.98 -7.10
N SER A 181 -12.99 3.49 -8.34
CA SER A 181 -13.27 4.89 -8.66
C SER A 181 -14.75 5.27 -8.45
N TYR A 182 -15.65 4.29 -8.56
CA TYR A 182 -17.08 4.48 -8.38
C TYR A 182 -17.56 4.29 -6.93
N LEU A 183 -16.70 3.80 -6.02
CA LEU A 183 -17.04 3.53 -4.63
C LEU A 183 -17.16 4.82 -3.83
N GLU A 184 -18.22 4.92 -3.01
CA GLU A 184 -18.39 6.01 -2.06
C GLU A 184 -17.35 5.92 -0.93
N LYS A 185 -16.96 7.08 -0.38
CA LYS A 185 -15.94 7.14 0.66
C LYS A 185 -16.36 6.34 1.90
N GLU A 186 -17.63 6.47 2.30
CA GLU A 186 -18.19 5.76 3.46
C GLU A 186 -18.07 4.24 3.32
N ASP A 187 -18.46 3.67 2.18
CA ASP A 187 -18.35 2.23 1.94
C ASP A 187 -16.89 1.75 1.99
N LYS A 188 -15.97 2.58 1.47
CA LYS A 188 -14.54 2.28 1.51
C LYS A 188 -13.99 2.33 2.94
N ASP A 189 -14.38 3.32 3.74
CA ASP A 189 -13.96 3.48 5.13
C ASP A 189 -14.53 2.34 6.00
N ASN A 190 -15.77 1.93 5.79
CA ASN A 190 -16.40 0.78 6.45
C ASN A 190 -15.65 -0.54 6.16
N ILE A 191 -15.31 -0.80 4.90
CA ILE A 191 -14.55 -1.98 4.50
C ILE A 191 -13.11 -1.94 5.06
N LYS A 192 -12.53 -0.74 5.17
CA LYS A 192 -11.22 -0.50 5.79
C LYS A 192 -11.25 -0.81 7.28
N LYS A 193 -12.26 -0.31 8.01
CA LYS A 193 -12.47 -0.59 9.44
C LYS A 193 -12.57 -2.09 9.71
N LEU A 194 -13.24 -2.83 8.85
CA LEU A 194 -13.37 -4.29 8.92
C LEU A 194 -12.11 -5.05 8.46
N GLY A 195 -11.05 -4.35 8.03
CA GLY A 195 -9.76 -4.92 7.65
C GLY A 195 -9.74 -5.71 6.34
N VAL A 196 -10.81 -5.60 5.54
CA VAL A 196 -10.94 -6.33 4.25
C VAL A 196 -10.78 -5.44 3.02
N ILE A 197 -10.21 -4.25 3.18
CA ILE A 197 -9.96 -3.30 2.08
C ILE A 197 -9.11 -3.91 0.96
N HIS A 198 -8.24 -4.86 1.28
CA HIS A 198 -7.40 -5.57 0.31
C HIS A 198 -8.22 -6.37 -0.72
N ALA A 199 -9.48 -6.72 -0.41
CA ALA A 199 -10.39 -7.40 -1.34
C ALA A 199 -10.96 -6.45 -2.41
N LEU A 200 -11.03 -5.14 -2.16
CA LEU A 200 -11.46 -4.15 -3.18
C LEU A 200 -10.40 -3.98 -4.29
N SER A 201 -9.17 -4.30 -4.00
CA SER A 201 -8.10 -4.38 -5.02
C SER A 201 -7.98 -5.81 -5.48
N VAL A 202 -8.01 -6.04 -6.81
CA VAL A 202 -7.82 -7.41 -7.32
C VAL A 202 -6.55 -8.00 -6.75
N SER A 203 -6.69 -9.12 -6.04
CA SER A 203 -5.63 -9.81 -5.33
C SER A 203 -5.30 -11.17 -5.98
N GLY A 204 -4.25 -11.81 -5.47
CA GLY A 204 -3.93 -13.19 -5.88
C GLY A 204 -5.06 -14.18 -5.65
N PHE A 205 -5.91 -13.94 -4.64
CA PHE A 205 -7.09 -14.74 -4.36
C PHE A 205 -8.11 -14.70 -5.51
N HIS A 206 -8.38 -13.52 -6.08
CA HIS A 206 -9.27 -13.36 -7.24
C HIS A 206 -8.79 -14.19 -8.43
N LEU A 207 -7.49 -14.09 -8.73
CA LEU A 207 -6.91 -14.85 -9.84
C LEU A 207 -6.99 -16.36 -9.60
N ALA A 208 -6.74 -16.81 -8.37
CA ALA A 208 -6.86 -18.21 -7.99
C ALA A 208 -8.30 -18.72 -8.13
N LEU A 209 -9.31 -17.92 -7.76
CA LEU A 209 -10.71 -18.26 -7.98
C LEU A 209 -11.05 -18.38 -9.46
N VAL A 210 -10.65 -17.42 -10.27
CA VAL A 210 -10.85 -17.45 -11.73
C VAL A 210 -10.18 -18.69 -12.32
N TYR A 211 -8.91 -18.93 -11.99
CA TYR A 211 -8.20 -20.13 -12.43
C TYR A 211 -8.97 -21.41 -12.07
N LYS A 212 -9.40 -21.54 -10.80
CA LYS A 212 -10.07 -22.74 -10.29
C LYS A 212 -11.40 -23.01 -10.99
N ILE A 213 -12.20 -21.98 -11.26
CA ILE A 213 -13.48 -22.12 -11.98
C ILE A 213 -13.24 -22.65 -13.39
N PHE A 214 -12.31 -22.02 -14.11
CA PHE A 214 -12.01 -22.44 -15.48
C PHE A 214 -11.31 -23.81 -15.55
N GLU A 215 -10.55 -24.19 -14.51
CA GLU A 215 -9.97 -25.54 -14.40
C GLU A 215 -11.05 -26.61 -14.20
N ILE A 216 -12.12 -26.31 -13.43
CA ILE A 216 -13.24 -27.24 -13.19
C ILE A 216 -14.11 -27.40 -14.44
N ILE A 217 -14.40 -26.29 -15.14
CA ILE A 217 -15.30 -26.30 -16.30
C ILE A 217 -14.59 -26.81 -17.57
N PHE A 218 -13.31 -26.47 -17.72
CA PHE A 218 -12.51 -26.76 -18.91
C PHE A 218 -11.25 -27.52 -18.52
N THR A 219 -10.17 -27.32 -19.26
CA THR A 219 -8.87 -27.90 -18.98
C THR A 219 -7.89 -26.88 -18.39
N MET A 220 -6.81 -27.40 -17.79
CA MET A 220 -5.70 -26.60 -17.27
C MET A 220 -5.20 -25.52 -18.26
N LYS A 221 -5.09 -25.86 -19.54
CA LYS A 221 -4.62 -24.93 -20.59
C LYS A 221 -5.56 -23.75 -20.74
N PHE A 222 -6.87 -23.99 -20.81
CA PHE A 222 -7.88 -22.93 -20.88
C PHE A 222 -7.92 -22.08 -19.60
N ALA A 223 -7.76 -22.71 -18.43
CA ALA A 223 -7.69 -22.00 -17.16
C ALA A 223 -6.51 -21.01 -17.08
N ILE A 224 -5.33 -21.40 -17.59
CA ILE A 224 -4.16 -20.51 -17.69
C ILE A 224 -4.45 -19.34 -18.64
N ILE A 225 -5.03 -19.61 -19.82
CA ILE A 225 -5.38 -18.56 -20.78
C ILE A 225 -6.42 -17.59 -20.17
N ALA A 226 -7.48 -18.11 -19.55
CA ALA A 226 -8.51 -17.31 -18.89
C ALA A 226 -7.92 -16.43 -17.76
N SER A 227 -7.00 -17.00 -16.97
CA SER A 227 -6.29 -16.26 -15.91
C SER A 227 -5.42 -15.15 -16.49
N TYR A 228 -4.74 -15.38 -17.61
CA TYR A 228 -3.98 -14.35 -18.30
C TYR A 228 -4.87 -13.24 -18.87
N LEU A 229 -6.00 -13.59 -19.48
CA LEU A 229 -6.98 -12.61 -19.95
C LEU A 229 -7.55 -11.77 -18.80
N TYR A 230 -7.86 -12.42 -17.67
CA TYR A 230 -8.30 -11.72 -16.46
C TYR A 230 -7.21 -10.78 -15.90
N LEU A 231 -5.95 -11.23 -15.89
CA LEU A 231 -4.81 -10.41 -15.52
C LEU A 231 -4.70 -9.14 -16.42
N ALA A 232 -4.85 -9.32 -17.74
CA ALA A 232 -4.84 -8.20 -18.70
C ALA A 232 -6.03 -7.25 -18.49
N PHE A 233 -7.21 -7.81 -18.23
CA PHE A 233 -8.44 -7.04 -17.98
C PHE A 233 -8.37 -6.21 -16.69
N THR A 234 -7.73 -6.73 -15.64
CA THR A 234 -7.56 -6.05 -14.34
C THR A 234 -6.35 -5.11 -14.27
N GLY A 235 -5.55 -4.99 -15.35
CA GLY A 235 -4.50 -4.00 -15.50
C GLY A 235 -3.13 -4.39 -14.93
N PHE A 236 -2.78 -5.68 -14.90
CA PHE A 236 -1.45 -6.17 -14.51
C PHE A 236 -0.98 -5.66 -13.13
N LYS A 237 -1.85 -5.77 -12.11
CA LYS A 237 -1.48 -5.43 -10.72
C LYS A 237 -0.43 -6.41 -10.20
N TYR A 238 0.49 -5.95 -9.34
CA TYR A 238 1.59 -6.80 -8.83
C TYR A 238 1.11 -8.05 -8.11
N SER A 239 0.03 -7.93 -7.32
CA SER A 239 -0.58 -9.07 -6.62
C SER A 239 -1.08 -10.16 -7.57
N THR A 240 -1.67 -9.76 -8.70
CA THR A 240 -2.18 -10.70 -9.70
C THR A 240 -1.06 -11.28 -10.57
N ILE A 241 -0.04 -10.48 -10.93
CA ILE A 241 1.15 -10.98 -11.65
C ILE A 241 1.87 -12.04 -10.80
N ARG A 242 2.10 -11.76 -9.52
CA ARG A 242 2.70 -12.71 -8.59
C ARG A 242 1.93 -14.02 -8.54
N ALA A 243 0.60 -13.94 -8.33
CA ALA A 243 -0.23 -15.13 -8.25
C ALA A 243 -0.24 -15.92 -9.58
N PHE A 244 -0.25 -15.23 -10.72
CA PHE A 244 -0.18 -15.86 -12.03
C PHE A 244 1.12 -16.64 -12.23
N ILE A 245 2.26 -16.05 -11.88
CA ILE A 245 3.56 -16.72 -11.95
C ILE A 245 3.57 -17.94 -11.02
N MET A 246 3.09 -17.82 -9.80
CA MET A 246 3.03 -18.95 -8.84
C MET A 246 2.12 -20.08 -9.32
N ILE A 247 0.96 -19.76 -9.91
CA ILE A 247 0.07 -20.77 -10.52
C ILE A 247 0.75 -21.44 -11.71
N LEU A 248 1.43 -20.69 -12.57
CA LEU A 248 2.18 -21.23 -13.69
C LEU A 248 3.26 -22.22 -13.23
N VAL A 249 4.07 -21.83 -12.25
CA VAL A 249 5.14 -22.70 -11.70
C VAL A 249 4.54 -23.95 -11.09
N LEU A 250 3.46 -23.82 -10.31
CA LEU A 250 2.75 -24.98 -9.73
C LEU A 250 2.28 -25.95 -10.81
N LYS A 251 1.63 -25.44 -11.85
CA LYS A 251 1.05 -26.29 -12.91
C LYS A 251 2.09 -26.85 -13.88
N LEU A 252 3.20 -26.14 -14.06
CA LEU A 252 4.33 -26.67 -14.80
C LEU A 252 5.04 -27.78 -14.00
N SER A 253 5.20 -27.63 -12.68
CA SER A 253 5.77 -28.69 -11.84
C SER A 253 4.91 -29.95 -11.86
N ASP A 254 3.58 -29.82 -11.76
CA ASP A 254 2.65 -30.94 -11.89
C ASP A 254 2.83 -31.65 -13.25
N LYS A 255 2.96 -30.88 -14.35
CA LYS A 255 3.11 -31.41 -15.71
C LYS A 255 4.43 -32.13 -15.94
N PHE A 256 5.51 -31.62 -15.35
CA PHE A 256 6.85 -32.20 -15.53
C PHE A 256 7.26 -33.14 -14.39
N TYR A 257 6.32 -33.56 -13.54
CA TYR A 257 6.54 -34.46 -12.38
C TYR A 257 7.62 -33.91 -11.43
N GLY A 258 7.75 -32.56 -11.36
CA GLY A 258 8.72 -31.89 -10.50
C GLY A 258 8.13 -31.56 -9.13
N GLU A 259 8.99 -31.42 -8.13
CA GLU A 259 8.57 -30.94 -6.82
C GLU A 259 8.31 -29.44 -6.82
N TYR A 260 7.14 -29.03 -6.33
CA TYR A 260 6.77 -27.63 -6.20
C TYR A 260 7.29 -27.06 -4.86
N ASP A 261 8.22 -26.10 -4.95
CA ASP A 261 8.61 -25.30 -3.78
C ASP A 261 8.02 -23.89 -3.84
N SER A 262 7.13 -23.60 -2.88
CA SER A 262 6.39 -22.34 -2.83
C SER A 262 7.30 -21.13 -2.59
N LEU A 263 8.41 -21.30 -1.81
CA LEU A 263 9.36 -20.21 -1.53
C LEU A 263 10.19 -19.87 -2.78
N SER A 264 10.61 -20.85 -3.53
CA SER A 264 11.28 -20.65 -4.82
C SER A 264 10.34 -20.00 -5.84
N SER A 265 9.07 -20.39 -5.85
CA SER A 265 8.05 -19.84 -6.76
C SER A 265 7.76 -18.36 -6.47
N ILE A 266 7.57 -17.96 -5.20
CA ILE A 266 7.39 -16.54 -4.85
C ILE A 266 8.65 -15.72 -5.13
N SER A 267 9.83 -16.27 -4.91
CA SER A 267 11.11 -15.62 -5.19
C SER A 267 11.33 -15.40 -6.69
N LEU A 268 10.92 -16.36 -7.53
CA LEU A 268 10.93 -16.21 -8.98
C LEU A 268 9.98 -15.07 -9.41
N ALA A 269 8.76 -15.04 -8.85
CA ALA A 269 7.82 -13.94 -9.13
C ALA A 269 8.39 -12.57 -8.71
N PHE A 270 9.03 -12.51 -7.55
CA PHE A 270 9.69 -11.29 -7.05
C PHE A 270 10.81 -10.85 -8.01
N LEU A 271 11.67 -11.77 -8.40
CA LEU A 271 12.80 -11.53 -9.31
C LEU A 271 12.30 -11.00 -10.67
N ILE A 272 11.33 -11.66 -11.30
CA ILE A 272 10.78 -11.24 -12.59
C ILE A 272 10.16 -9.84 -12.52
N ILE A 273 9.33 -9.57 -11.50
CA ILE A 273 8.68 -8.27 -11.38
C ILE A 273 9.69 -7.17 -11.12
N LEU A 274 10.66 -7.42 -10.24
CA LEU A 274 11.67 -6.42 -9.88
C LEU A 274 12.64 -6.15 -11.04
N PHE A 275 12.98 -7.17 -11.83
CA PHE A 275 13.80 -6.99 -13.03
C PHE A 275 13.10 -6.10 -14.08
N LEU A 276 11.78 -6.27 -14.28
CA LEU A 276 11.01 -5.47 -15.23
C LEU A 276 10.65 -4.07 -14.70
N LYS A 277 10.42 -3.95 -13.39
CA LYS A 277 10.03 -2.72 -12.70
C LYS A 277 10.85 -2.57 -11.42
N PRO A 278 12.08 -2.07 -11.53
CA PRO A 278 13.05 -2.07 -10.43
C PRO A 278 12.65 -1.20 -9.23
N TYR A 279 11.65 -0.35 -9.37
CA TYR A 279 11.06 0.46 -8.30
C TYR A 279 9.89 -0.22 -7.59
N ALA A 280 9.45 -1.39 -8.07
CA ALA A 280 8.22 -2.03 -7.58
C ALA A 280 8.21 -2.26 -6.06
N PHE A 281 9.37 -2.52 -5.46
CA PHE A 281 9.49 -2.74 -4.01
C PHE A 281 9.17 -1.50 -3.16
N MET A 282 9.16 -0.30 -3.74
CA MET A 282 8.71 0.92 -3.06
C MET A 282 7.19 1.11 -3.11
N GLU A 283 6.51 0.41 -4.01
CA GLU A 283 5.05 0.48 -4.08
C GLU A 283 4.41 -0.37 -2.96
N ILE A 284 3.58 0.27 -2.14
CA ILE A 284 2.92 -0.35 -0.97
C ILE A 284 2.19 -1.62 -1.37
N GLY A 285 1.43 -1.61 -2.47
CA GLY A 285 0.67 -2.78 -2.94
C GLY A 285 1.53 -3.99 -3.32
N PHE A 286 2.75 -3.76 -3.82
CA PHE A 286 3.72 -4.83 -4.08
C PHE A 286 4.19 -5.46 -2.78
N MET A 287 4.69 -4.64 -1.84
CA MET A 287 5.23 -5.13 -0.58
C MET A 287 4.18 -5.84 0.28
N LEU A 288 2.98 -5.25 0.41
CA LEU A 288 1.87 -5.90 1.13
C LEU A 288 1.54 -7.29 0.55
N SER A 289 1.52 -7.41 -0.78
CA SER A 289 1.23 -8.68 -1.45
C SER A 289 2.30 -9.75 -1.21
N PHE A 290 3.58 -9.38 -1.30
CA PHE A 290 4.69 -10.33 -1.10
C PHE A 290 4.87 -10.71 0.37
N LEU A 291 4.82 -9.73 1.29
CA LEU A 291 4.97 -9.97 2.72
C LEU A 291 3.84 -10.82 3.29
N SER A 292 2.58 -10.57 2.89
CA SER A 292 1.45 -11.40 3.33
C SER A 292 1.62 -12.86 2.89
N THR A 293 2.00 -13.08 1.63
CA THR A 293 2.19 -14.44 1.14
C THR A 293 3.38 -15.13 1.79
N LEU A 294 4.48 -14.41 1.99
CA LEU A 294 5.64 -14.95 2.72
C LEU A 294 5.25 -15.36 4.14
N GLY A 295 4.47 -14.53 4.84
CA GLY A 295 3.94 -14.86 6.17
C GLY A 295 3.09 -16.13 6.16
N ILE A 296 2.18 -16.27 5.19
CA ILE A 296 1.36 -17.48 5.02
C ILE A 296 2.24 -18.71 4.77
N LEU A 297 3.19 -18.62 3.85
CA LEU A 297 4.06 -19.76 3.52
C LEU A 297 4.91 -20.23 4.69
N MET A 298 5.38 -19.31 5.54
CA MET A 298 6.27 -19.63 6.66
C MET A 298 5.54 -20.06 7.93
N PHE A 299 4.35 -19.50 8.20
CA PHE A 299 3.71 -19.61 9.52
C PHE A 299 2.35 -20.31 9.53
N ASN A 300 1.62 -20.38 8.40
CA ASN A 300 0.26 -20.92 8.39
C ASN A 300 0.18 -22.34 8.96
N LYS A 301 1.03 -23.25 8.52
CA LYS A 301 1.06 -24.63 9.04
C LYS A 301 1.35 -24.70 10.54
N LYS A 302 2.19 -23.81 11.06
CA LYS A 302 2.54 -23.76 12.49
C LYS A 302 1.36 -23.25 13.31
N ILE A 303 0.75 -22.13 12.89
CA ILE A 303 -0.41 -21.55 13.57
C ILE A 303 -1.58 -22.53 13.57
N SER A 304 -1.88 -23.13 12.42
CA SER A 304 -2.96 -24.14 12.29
C SER A 304 -2.79 -25.30 13.27
N LYS A 305 -1.55 -25.74 13.54
CA LYS A 305 -1.29 -26.76 14.57
C LYS A 305 -1.57 -26.30 16.00
N TYR A 306 -1.31 -25.02 16.32
CA TYR A 306 -1.61 -24.49 17.66
C TYR A 306 -3.10 -24.34 17.95
N ILE A 307 -3.90 -24.07 16.91
CA ILE A 307 -5.36 -23.90 17.03
C ILE A 307 -6.15 -25.09 16.51
N TYR A 308 -5.56 -26.30 16.55
CA TYR A 308 -6.16 -27.54 16.02
C TYR A 308 -7.53 -27.90 16.65
N PHE A 309 -7.81 -27.39 17.85
CA PHE A 309 -9.08 -27.59 18.57
C PHE A 309 -10.27 -26.91 17.91
N LEU A 310 -10.06 -25.98 16.97
CA LEU A 310 -11.12 -25.31 16.22
C LEU A 310 -11.61 -26.18 15.05
N PRO A 311 -12.89 -26.06 14.66
CA PRO A 311 -13.40 -26.68 13.44
C PRO A 311 -12.52 -26.34 12.23
N SER A 312 -12.30 -27.28 11.32
CA SER A 312 -11.33 -27.19 10.23
C SER A 312 -11.44 -25.92 9.39
N LYS A 313 -12.67 -25.48 9.08
CA LYS A 313 -12.95 -24.25 8.31
C LYS A 313 -12.53 -22.99 9.09
N LEU A 314 -12.83 -22.92 10.38
CA LEU A 314 -12.44 -21.80 11.25
C LEU A 314 -10.92 -21.80 11.48
N ASN A 315 -10.34 -22.97 11.75
CA ASN A 315 -8.89 -23.12 11.87
C ASN A 315 -8.18 -22.58 10.63
N SER A 316 -8.61 -23.00 9.44
CA SER A 316 -8.01 -22.55 8.19
C SER A 316 -8.15 -21.02 7.98
N ALA A 317 -9.32 -20.45 8.23
CA ALA A 317 -9.56 -19.01 8.07
C ALA A 317 -8.74 -18.17 9.05
N ILE A 318 -8.68 -18.58 10.32
CA ILE A 318 -7.94 -17.88 11.38
C ILE A 318 -6.43 -18.01 11.16
N SER A 319 -5.95 -19.22 10.87
CA SER A 319 -4.51 -19.44 10.66
C SER A 319 -3.98 -18.68 9.44
N LEU A 320 -4.74 -18.63 8.34
CA LEU A 320 -4.43 -17.82 7.16
C LEU A 320 -4.39 -16.32 7.49
N SER A 321 -5.40 -15.83 8.19
CA SER A 321 -5.49 -14.41 8.55
C SER A 321 -4.35 -14.00 9.48
N LEU A 322 -4.07 -14.76 10.53
CA LEU A 322 -2.99 -14.46 11.47
C LEU A 322 -1.61 -14.56 10.81
N SER A 323 -1.36 -15.60 10.03
CA SER A 323 -0.07 -15.79 9.37
C SER A 323 0.24 -14.67 8.36
N SER A 324 -0.76 -14.15 7.67
CA SER A 324 -0.59 -13.04 6.74
C SER A 324 -0.16 -11.75 7.44
N GLN A 325 -0.60 -11.53 8.70
CA GLN A 325 -0.33 -10.31 9.45
C GLN A 325 1.08 -10.23 10.06
N ILE A 326 1.78 -11.35 10.21
CA ILE A 326 3.10 -11.39 10.89
C ILE A 326 4.09 -10.40 10.29
N PHE A 327 4.18 -10.33 8.95
CA PHE A 327 5.05 -9.39 8.26
C PHE A 327 4.32 -8.11 7.83
N LEU A 328 2.97 -8.14 7.72
CA LEU A 328 2.20 -6.98 7.34
C LEU A 328 2.15 -5.91 8.44
N ILE A 329 1.95 -6.30 9.70
CA ILE A 329 1.82 -5.35 10.81
C ILE A 329 3.07 -4.48 10.95
N PRO A 330 4.31 -5.04 11.02
CA PRO A 330 5.49 -4.18 11.07
C PRO A 330 5.64 -3.29 9.84
N TYR A 331 5.36 -3.79 8.64
CA TYR A 331 5.44 -2.97 7.44
C TYR A 331 4.37 -1.86 7.40
N SER A 332 3.13 -2.17 7.79
CA SER A 332 2.04 -1.20 7.81
C SER A 332 2.25 -0.09 8.84
N SER A 333 2.95 -0.36 9.97
CA SER A 333 3.28 0.68 10.94
C SER A 333 4.22 1.76 10.38
N PHE A 334 5.09 1.40 9.41
CA PHE A 334 5.94 2.39 8.73
C PHE A 334 5.24 3.11 7.58
N THR A 335 4.27 2.46 6.91
CA THR A 335 3.72 2.96 5.64
C THR A 335 2.29 3.46 5.74
N LEU A 336 1.40 2.68 6.32
CA LEU A 336 -0.02 3.00 6.44
C LEU A 336 -0.35 3.70 7.76
N LYS A 337 0.43 3.41 8.81
CA LYS A 337 0.28 3.92 10.18
C LYS A 337 -1.07 3.59 10.81
N GLU A 338 -1.80 2.64 10.26
CA GLU A 338 -3.13 2.22 10.70
C GLU A 338 -3.22 0.70 10.76
N LEU A 339 -3.91 0.18 11.75
CA LEU A 339 -4.23 -1.23 11.93
C LEU A 339 -5.73 -1.41 12.19
N SER A 340 -6.37 -2.26 11.41
CA SER A 340 -7.71 -2.72 11.71
C SER A 340 -7.64 -3.99 12.56
N ILE A 341 -8.21 -3.98 13.76
CA ILE A 341 -8.37 -5.21 14.55
C ILE A 341 -9.50 -6.08 13.97
N GLY A 342 -10.45 -5.46 13.28
CA GLY A 342 -11.57 -6.15 12.62
C GLY A 342 -11.16 -7.15 11.54
N PHE A 343 -9.87 -7.20 11.12
CA PHE A 343 -9.42 -8.05 10.01
C PHE A 343 -9.76 -9.54 10.18
N LEU A 344 -9.77 -10.04 11.42
CA LEU A 344 -10.08 -11.45 11.68
C LEU A 344 -11.55 -11.75 11.42
N LEU A 345 -12.44 -10.94 12.00
CA LEU A 345 -13.89 -11.06 11.79
C LEU A 345 -14.25 -10.78 10.34
N GLY A 346 -13.68 -9.71 9.77
CA GLY A 346 -13.88 -9.35 8.37
C GLY A 346 -13.52 -10.50 7.42
N ASN A 347 -12.36 -11.13 7.59
CA ASN A 347 -11.96 -12.25 6.74
C ASN A 347 -12.90 -13.47 6.90
N ILE A 348 -13.32 -13.82 8.12
CA ILE A 348 -14.18 -14.97 8.36
C ILE A 348 -15.56 -14.77 7.70
N PHE A 349 -16.17 -13.60 7.86
CA PHE A 349 -17.53 -13.36 7.38
C PHE A 349 -17.59 -12.89 5.92
N PHE A 350 -16.69 -11.99 5.49
CA PHE A 350 -16.81 -11.42 4.14
C PHE A 350 -16.12 -12.23 3.05
N MET A 351 -15.02 -12.96 3.34
CA MET A 351 -14.34 -13.70 2.29
C MET A 351 -15.22 -14.72 1.56
N PRO A 352 -16.13 -15.47 2.23
CA PRO A 352 -17.08 -16.33 1.54
C PRO A 352 -18.03 -15.55 0.62
N ILE A 353 -18.58 -14.41 1.09
CA ILE A 353 -19.51 -13.58 0.32
C ILE A 353 -18.78 -12.97 -0.88
N PHE A 354 -17.57 -12.41 -0.67
CA PHE A 354 -16.73 -11.86 -1.73
C PHE A 354 -16.39 -12.91 -2.79
N SER A 355 -16.09 -14.15 -2.35
CA SER A 355 -15.83 -15.26 -3.29
C SER A 355 -17.01 -15.50 -4.21
N MET A 356 -18.24 -15.53 -3.69
CA MET A 356 -19.45 -15.71 -4.49
C MET A 356 -19.68 -14.53 -5.44
N ILE A 357 -19.53 -13.29 -4.95
CA ILE A 357 -19.67 -12.08 -5.76
C ILE A 357 -18.66 -12.08 -6.91
N ILE A 358 -17.39 -12.42 -6.63
CA ILE A 358 -16.33 -12.47 -7.65
C ILE A 358 -16.63 -13.54 -8.69
N ILE A 359 -16.99 -14.74 -8.27
CA ILE A 359 -17.30 -15.85 -9.18
C ILE A 359 -18.45 -15.47 -10.10
N ILE A 360 -19.59 -15.06 -9.52
CA ILE A 360 -20.81 -14.74 -10.25
C ILE A 360 -20.62 -13.48 -11.10
N GLY A 361 -19.88 -12.48 -10.59
CA GLY A 361 -19.58 -11.26 -11.33
C GLY A 361 -18.67 -11.47 -12.53
N VAL A 362 -17.65 -12.34 -12.43
CA VAL A 362 -16.80 -12.70 -13.57
C VAL A 362 -17.60 -13.50 -14.62
N ILE A 363 -18.44 -14.44 -14.19
CA ILE A 363 -19.36 -15.14 -15.09
C ILE A 363 -20.34 -14.15 -15.75
N GLY A 364 -20.88 -13.21 -14.98
CA GLY A 364 -21.76 -12.15 -15.48
C GLY A 364 -21.08 -11.23 -16.50
N ALA A 365 -19.79 -10.93 -16.34
CA ALA A 365 -19.04 -10.15 -17.32
C ALA A 365 -18.92 -10.88 -18.67
N ILE A 366 -18.76 -12.20 -18.65
CA ILE A 366 -18.70 -13.03 -19.87
C ILE A 366 -20.10 -13.12 -20.51
N LEU A 367 -21.13 -13.31 -19.70
CA LEU A 367 -22.51 -13.44 -20.15
C LEU A 367 -23.20 -12.09 -20.41
N CYS A 368 -22.48 -10.99 -20.23
CA CYS A 368 -22.98 -9.63 -20.42
C CYS A 368 -23.66 -9.37 -21.80
N PRO A 369 -23.25 -9.97 -22.92
CA PRO A 369 -23.97 -9.83 -24.20
C PRO A 369 -25.39 -10.41 -24.19
N PHE A 370 -25.65 -11.45 -23.37
CA PHE A 370 -26.92 -12.17 -23.33
C PHE A 370 -27.86 -11.58 -22.27
N LYS A 371 -28.75 -10.68 -22.67
CA LYS A 371 -29.60 -9.87 -21.77
C LYS A 371 -30.38 -10.70 -20.73
N TYR A 372 -31.02 -11.78 -21.13
CA TYR A 372 -31.83 -12.60 -20.20
C TYR A 372 -30.97 -13.27 -19.12
N ILE A 373 -29.87 -13.90 -19.52
CA ILE A 373 -28.97 -14.58 -18.60
C ILE A 373 -28.28 -13.57 -17.70
N PHE A 374 -27.87 -12.42 -18.24
CA PHE A 374 -27.29 -11.35 -17.46
C PHE A 374 -28.25 -10.82 -16.38
N ASN A 375 -29.54 -10.70 -16.68
CA ASN A 375 -30.54 -10.26 -15.69
C ASN A 375 -30.67 -11.25 -14.53
N VAL A 376 -30.57 -12.56 -14.78
CA VAL A 376 -30.54 -13.59 -13.70
C VAL A 376 -29.30 -13.43 -12.84
N VAL A 377 -28.12 -13.22 -13.46
CA VAL A 377 -26.87 -12.96 -12.73
C VAL A 377 -26.99 -11.69 -11.85
N VAL A 378 -27.56 -10.63 -12.39
CA VAL A 378 -27.81 -9.37 -11.66
C VAL A 378 -28.72 -9.58 -10.46
N LEU A 379 -29.78 -10.41 -10.60
CA LEU A 379 -30.68 -10.74 -9.49
C LEU A 379 -29.93 -11.45 -8.35
N VAL A 380 -29.09 -12.43 -8.67
CA VAL A 380 -28.28 -13.16 -7.69
C VAL A 380 -27.26 -12.22 -7.01
N LEU A 381 -26.55 -11.39 -7.79
CA LEU A 381 -25.62 -10.40 -7.26
C LEU A 381 -26.31 -9.39 -6.35
N LYS A 382 -27.52 -8.93 -6.71
CA LYS A 382 -28.32 -8.02 -5.88
C LYS A 382 -28.58 -8.62 -4.49
N ASN A 383 -28.98 -9.89 -4.42
CA ASN A 383 -29.22 -10.58 -3.15
C ASN A 383 -27.92 -10.73 -2.33
N LEU A 384 -26.81 -11.09 -2.96
CA LEU A 384 -25.52 -11.17 -2.28
C LEU A 384 -25.06 -9.79 -1.75
N CYS A 385 -25.31 -8.71 -2.49
CA CYS A 385 -25.02 -7.36 -2.00
C CYS A 385 -25.90 -6.98 -0.81
N ILE A 386 -27.19 -7.37 -0.77
CA ILE A 386 -28.07 -7.16 0.40
C ILE A 386 -27.51 -7.89 1.63
N ILE A 387 -27.08 -9.13 1.48
CA ILE A 387 -26.44 -9.89 2.57
C ILE A 387 -25.16 -9.20 3.02
N LEU A 388 -24.36 -8.71 2.09
CA LEU A 388 -23.13 -7.96 2.38
C LEU A 388 -23.43 -6.67 3.17
N GLU A 389 -24.40 -5.86 2.72
CA GLU A 389 -24.83 -4.63 3.39
C GLU A 389 -25.29 -4.90 4.82
N GLY A 390 -26.14 -5.93 5.02
CA GLY A 390 -26.62 -6.34 6.34
C GLY A 390 -25.49 -6.82 7.26
N SER A 391 -24.58 -7.64 6.73
CA SER A 391 -23.40 -8.11 7.46
C SER A 391 -22.47 -6.95 7.84
N THR A 392 -22.28 -5.99 6.93
CA THR A 392 -21.47 -4.79 7.17
C THR A 392 -22.07 -3.96 8.31
N TYR A 393 -23.39 -3.72 8.28
CA TYR A 393 -24.09 -2.96 9.32
C TYR A 393 -23.94 -3.57 10.72
N ILE A 394 -24.02 -4.90 10.82
CA ILE A 394 -23.87 -5.61 12.10
C ILE A 394 -22.41 -5.55 12.58
N LEU A 395 -21.46 -5.88 11.69
CA LEU A 395 -20.06 -6.01 12.09
C LEU A 395 -19.41 -4.67 12.43
N ILE A 396 -19.80 -3.56 11.77
CA ILE A 396 -19.29 -2.22 12.11
C ILE A 396 -19.60 -1.83 13.55
N LYS A 397 -20.75 -2.27 14.10
CA LYS A 397 -21.11 -2.00 15.50
C LYS A 397 -20.26 -2.77 16.50
N VAL A 398 -19.76 -3.94 16.11
CA VAL A 398 -18.98 -4.84 16.98
C VAL A 398 -17.48 -4.60 16.82
N CYS A 399 -17.03 -4.23 15.63
CA CYS A 399 -15.62 -4.01 15.38
C CYS A 399 -15.14 -2.67 15.94
N PRO A 400 -14.01 -2.65 16.66
CA PRO A 400 -13.39 -1.41 17.12
C PRO A 400 -12.95 -0.57 15.92
N ASP A 401 -12.73 0.71 16.15
CA ASP A 401 -12.21 1.63 15.16
C ASP A 401 -10.76 1.28 14.75
N LEU A 402 -10.28 1.90 13.68
CA LEU A 402 -8.90 1.74 13.26
C LEU A 402 -7.96 2.27 14.36
N ILE A 403 -6.96 1.47 14.68
CA ILE A 403 -5.93 1.88 15.63
C ILE A 403 -4.78 2.53 14.85
N TYR A 404 -4.41 3.73 15.25
CA TYR A 404 -3.20 4.37 14.76
C TYR A 404 -1.98 3.72 15.40
N ILE A 405 -1.01 3.32 14.58
CA ILE A 405 0.22 2.66 15.04
C ILE A 405 1.42 3.51 14.63
N GLU A 406 2.21 3.92 15.60
CA GLU A 406 3.48 4.62 15.35
C GLU A 406 4.58 3.65 14.86
N GLU A 407 5.58 4.21 14.20
CA GLU A 407 6.73 3.45 13.65
C GLU A 407 7.48 2.63 14.71
N ILE A 408 7.50 3.13 15.96
CA ILE A 408 8.14 2.42 17.08
C ILE A 408 7.50 1.06 17.38
N PHE A 409 6.20 0.91 17.13
CA PHE A 409 5.51 -0.36 17.28
C PHE A 409 6.00 -1.39 16.25
N GLY A 410 6.28 -0.95 15.02
CA GLY A 410 6.88 -1.81 14.00
C GLY A 410 8.29 -2.27 14.38
N ILE A 411 9.12 -1.35 14.89
CA ILE A 411 10.45 -1.68 15.41
C ILE A 411 10.34 -2.69 16.56
N PHE A 412 9.38 -2.51 17.44
CA PHE A 412 9.14 -3.43 18.56
C PHE A 412 8.83 -4.85 18.09
N ILE A 413 7.90 -5.01 17.11
CA ILE A 413 7.56 -6.35 16.58
C ILE A 413 8.76 -6.99 15.86
N ILE A 414 9.50 -6.22 15.06
CA ILE A 414 10.71 -6.73 14.39
C ILE A 414 11.74 -7.18 15.43
N SER A 415 11.91 -6.42 16.50
CA SER A 415 12.85 -6.77 17.56
C SER A 415 12.43 -8.03 18.33
N ILE A 416 11.13 -8.23 18.59
CA ILE A 416 10.61 -9.49 19.15
C ILE A 416 11.00 -10.68 18.26
N TYR A 417 10.83 -10.53 16.94
CA TYR A 417 11.17 -11.59 16.00
C TYR A 417 12.67 -11.90 16.00
N ILE A 418 13.53 -10.87 15.99
CA ILE A 418 14.98 -11.03 16.07
C ILE A 418 15.37 -11.71 17.40
N CYS A 419 14.79 -11.28 18.52
CA CYS A 419 15.05 -11.87 19.84
C CYS A 419 14.64 -13.33 19.91
N PHE A 420 13.49 -13.67 19.32
CA PHE A 420 13.05 -15.06 19.22
C PHE A 420 14.02 -15.91 18.39
N MET A 421 14.53 -15.40 17.28
CA MET A 421 15.54 -16.08 16.47
C MET A 421 16.85 -16.28 17.24
N MET A 422 17.30 -15.25 17.96
CA MET A 422 18.52 -15.32 18.79
C MET A 422 18.36 -16.30 19.97
N TYR A 423 17.19 -16.30 20.61
CA TYR A 423 16.88 -17.28 21.67
C TYR A 423 16.92 -18.70 21.13
N LYS A 424 16.33 -18.95 19.97
CA LYS A 424 16.35 -20.26 19.30
C LYS A 424 17.76 -20.68 18.89
N ALA A 425 18.66 -19.74 18.61
CA ALA A 425 20.08 -19.97 18.35
C ALA A 425 20.92 -20.17 19.63
N GLY A 426 20.28 -20.37 20.78
CA GLY A 426 20.96 -20.67 22.08
C GLY A 426 21.40 -19.44 22.88
N LYS A 427 21.12 -18.21 22.40
CA LYS A 427 21.52 -16.97 23.09
C LYS A 427 20.43 -16.53 24.08
N VAL A 428 20.34 -17.18 25.24
CA VAL A 428 19.23 -17.01 26.22
C VAL A 428 19.07 -15.57 26.73
N LYS A 429 20.14 -14.77 26.82
CA LYS A 429 20.09 -13.38 27.33
C LYS A 429 19.13 -12.48 26.53
N TYR A 430 18.95 -12.75 25.24
CA TYR A 430 18.08 -11.94 24.36
C TYR A 430 16.58 -12.07 24.64
N LYS A 431 16.14 -13.05 25.47
CA LYS A 431 14.71 -13.19 25.84
C LYS A 431 14.15 -11.99 26.61
N TYR A 432 14.98 -11.20 27.26
CA TYR A 432 14.56 -10.04 28.06
C TYR A 432 14.52 -8.72 27.27
N LEU A 433 15.13 -8.67 26.07
CA LEU A 433 15.18 -7.45 25.26
C LEU A 433 13.78 -6.96 24.84
N PRO A 434 12.80 -7.82 24.48
CA PRO A 434 11.44 -7.37 24.17
C PRO A 434 10.77 -6.67 25.35
N LEU A 435 11.03 -7.09 26.60
CA LEU A 435 10.48 -6.42 27.78
C LEU A 435 11.01 -4.99 27.91
N PHE A 436 12.30 -4.77 27.68
CA PHE A 436 12.89 -3.44 27.69
C PHE A 436 12.32 -2.56 26.58
N LEU A 437 12.14 -3.11 25.38
CA LEU A 437 11.55 -2.38 24.27
C LEU A 437 10.05 -2.07 24.47
N LEU A 438 9.31 -2.93 25.18
CA LEU A 438 7.92 -2.68 25.55
C LEU A 438 7.81 -1.43 26.45
N VAL A 439 8.75 -1.26 27.38
CA VAL A 439 8.84 -0.05 28.21
C VAL A 439 9.07 1.18 27.32
N ALA A 440 9.96 1.09 26.33
CA ALA A 440 10.20 2.19 25.40
C ALA A 440 8.95 2.53 24.55
N VAL A 441 8.21 1.52 24.09
CA VAL A 441 6.93 1.70 23.38
C VAL A 441 5.91 2.38 24.28
N PHE A 442 5.81 1.97 25.55
CA PHE A 442 4.91 2.56 26.52
C PHE A 442 5.24 4.05 26.76
N PHE A 443 6.53 4.38 26.97
CA PHE A 443 6.96 5.78 27.12
C PHE A 443 6.76 6.62 25.86
N ASN A 444 6.71 6.00 24.69
CA ASN A 444 6.41 6.74 23.46
C ASN A 444 4.91 6.91 23.23
N ALA A 445 4.10 5.89 23.54
CA ALA A 445 2.65 5.96 23.45
C ALA A 445 2.06 6.92 24.48
N TYR A 446 2.54 6.85 25.71
CA TYR A 446 2.23 7.83 26.77
C TYR A 446 3.24 8.97 26.66
N THR A 447 2.86 10.06 26.02
CA THR A 447 3.76 11.21 25.80
C THR A 447 4.07 11.92 27.11
N VAL A 448 5.07 11.41 27.83
CA VAL A 448 5.54 12.00 29.11
C VAL A 448 5.97 13.44 28.93
N PHE A 449 6.57 13.74 27.78
CA PHE A 449 7.00 15.11 27.42
C PHE A 449 6.13 15.64 26.28
N PRO A 450 5.58 16.87 26.39
CA PRO A 450 4.77 17.46 25.34
C PRO A 450 5.51 17.49 24.00
N LYS A 451 4.85 17.05 22.95
CA LYS A 451 5.29 17.16 21.57
C LYS A 451 4.45 18.20 20.85
N VAL A 452 5.11 19.09 20.14
CA VAL A 452 4.46 20.14 19.36
C VAL A 452 4.87 20.01 17.91
N TYR A 453 3.89 19.83 17.03
CA TYR A 453 4.08 19.73 15.59
C TYR A 453 3.54 20.98 14.93
N ILE A 454 4.37 21.67 14.16
CA ILE A 454 3.95 22.82 13.35
C ILE A 454 3.87 22.35 11.91
N LEU A 455 2.67 22.39 11.34
CA LEU A 455 2.37 21.99 9.99
C LEU A 455 1.97 23.22 9.19
N LYS A 456 2.62 23.42 8.04
CA LYS A 456 2.20 24.41 7.06
C LYS A 456 2.07 23.75 5.72
N ASN A 457 0.89 23.83 5.14
CA ASN A 457 0.66 23.53 3.74
C ASN A 457 0.12 24.80 3.06
N GLU A 458 0.12 24.87 1.72
CA GLU A 458 -0.38 26.03 0.97
C GLU A 458 -1.82 26.46 1.35
N LYS A 459 -2.59 25.55 1.96
CA LYS A 459 -4.00 25.75 2.30
C LYS A 459 -4.31 25.92 3.80
N VAL A 460 -3.50 25.34 4.69
CA VAL A 460 -3.81 25.33 6.14
C VAL A 460 -2.52 25.40 6.95
N LYS A 461 -2.52 26.24 7.99
CA LYS A 461 -1.51 26.24 9.04
C LYS A 461 -2.12 25.60 10.28
N ALA A 462 -1.47 24.57 10.80
CA ALA A 462 -1.93 23.86 11.97
C ALA A 462 -0.79 23.61 12.96
N THR A 463 -1.09 23.73 14.24
CA THR A 463 -0.20 23.34 15.33
C THR A 463 -0.88 22.24 16.13
N ILE A 464 -0.24 21.09 16.23
CA ILE A 464 -0.74 19.94 16.96
C ILE A 464 0.09 19.79 18.22
N ILE A 465 -0.56 19.70 19.35
CA ILE A 465 0.06 19.52 20.66
C ILE A 465 -0.40 18.18 21.22
N LYS A 466 0.55 17.31 21.52
CA LYS A 466 0.30 16.03 22.19
C LYS A 466 0.96 16.01 23.56
N TYR A 467 0.18 15.74 24.59
CA TYR A 467 0.68 15.57 25.94
C TYR A 467 -0.13 14.53 26.70
N LYS A 468 0.55 13.54 27.27
CA LYS A 468 -0.04 12.34 27.87
C LYS A 468 -0.96 11.63 26.87
N ASP A 469 -2.24 11.56 27.18
CA ASP A 469 -3.33 10.97 26.40
C ASP A 469 -4.16 12.01 25.64
N GLU A 470 -3.88 13.32 25.81
CA GLU A 470 -4.61 14.38 25.11
C GLU A 470 -3.85 14.86 23.87
N SER A 471 -4.59 15.07 22.77
CA SER A 471 -4.08 15.67 21.54
C SER A 471 -5.00 16.79 21.05
N ILE A 472 -4.45 17.97 20.90
CA ILE A 472 -5.20 19.17 20.50
C ILE A 472 -4.58 19.77 19.25
N MET A 473 -5.39 20.04 18.22
CA MET A 473 -4.98 20.75 17.02
C MET A 473 -5.54 22.15 16.99
N TYR A 474 -4.68 23.11 16.76
CA TYR A 474 -5.02 24.50 16.48
C TYR A 474 -4.80 24.78 15.01
N CYS A 475 -5.81 25.29 14.30
CA CYS A 475 -5.70 25.62 12.88
C CYS A 475 -6.28 27.01 12.57
N ASP A 476 -5.76 27.63 11.51
CA ASP A 476 -6.17 28.95 11.03
C ASP A 476 -7.36 28.93 10.06
N TYR A 477 -8.03 27.77 9.91
CA TYR A 477 -9.13 27.53 8.99
C TYR A 477 -10.48 27.55 9.71
N ASP A 478 -11.51 28.13 9.08
CA ASP A 478 -12.82 28.34 9.69
C ASP A 478 -13.75 27.11 9.74
N LEU A 479 -13.46 26.10 8.94
CA LEU A 479 -14.34 24.92 8.79
C LEU A 479 -13.71 23.69 9.46
N GLU A 480 -14.33 23.20 10.52
CA GLU A 480 -13.95 21.95 11.19
C GLU A 480 -14.02 20.71 10.27
N GLU A 481 -14.82 20.76 9.20
CA GLU A 481 -15.08 19.67 8.27
C GLU A 481 -14.22 19.73 7.00
N GLY A 482 -13.21 20.60 6.94
CA GLY A 482 -12.31 20.62 5.78
C GLY A 482 -11.62 19.29 5.57
N LYS A 483 -11.69 18.73 4.34
CA LYS A 483 -11.10 17.43 3.98
C LYS A 483 -9.67 17.23 4.49
N TYR A 484 -8.88 18.30 4.52
CA TYR A 484 -7.50 18.29 4.99
C TYR A 484 -7.40 18.25 6.52
N ILE A 485 -8.31 18.89 7.23
CA ILE A 485 -8.38 18.87 8.71
C ILE A 485 -8.79 17.48 9.18
N ILE A 486 -9.76 16.86 8.52
CA ILE A 486 -10.16 15.47 8.82
C ILE A 486 -8.98 14.53 8.59
N GLU A 487 -8.24 14.70 7.49
CA GLU A 487 -7.05 13.91 7.19
C GLU A 487 -5.92 14.09 8.22
N LEU A 488 -5.72 15.31 8.73
CA LEU A 488 -4.79 15.59 9.84
C LEU A 488 -5.30 15.01 11.16
N LYS A 489 -6.59 15.13 11.44
CA LYS A 489 -7.21 14.58 12.64
C LYS A 489 -7.01 13.08 12.71
N ASP A 490 -7.24 12.37 11.60
CA ASP A 490 -7.06 10.93 11.48
C ASP A 490 -5.56 10.55 11.56
N ASN A 491 -4.67 11.28 10.87
CA ASN A 491 -3.24 10.98 10.83
C ASN A 491 -2.51 11.21 12.16
N PHE A 492 -2.96 12.16 12.96
CA PHE A 492 -2.33 12.49 14.23
C PHE A 492 -3.14 12.03 15.45
N ASN A 493 -4.26 11.33 15.26
CA ASN A 493 -5.18 10.92 16.32
C ASN A 493 -5.52 12.09 17.26
N ILE A 494 -6.21 13.10 16.71
CA ILE A 494 -6.48 14.36 17.39
C ILE A 494 -7.85 14.30 18.07
N ASP A 495 -7.86 14.49 19.40
CA ASP A 495 -9.08 14.45 20.20
C ASP A 495 -9.91 15.72 20.03
N LYS A 496 -9.23 16.89 19.95
CA LYS A 496 -9.89 18.18 19.90
C LYS A 496 -9.29 19.09 18.84
N VAL A 497 -10.15 19.69 18.02
CA VAL A 497 -9.77 20.67 17.00
C VAL A 497 -10.26 22.05 17.44
N ILE A 498 -9.38 23.05 17.39
CA ILE A 498 -9.69 24.45 17.66
C ILE A 498 -9.41 25.22 16.38
N THR A 499 -10.46 25.74 15.76
CA THR A 499 -10.41 26.54 14.53
C THR A 499 -10.17 28.02 14.81
N ASN A 500 -9.81 28.79 13.79
CA ASN A 500 -9.54 30.24 13.89
C ASN A 500 -8.38 30.63 14.79
N ALA A 501 -7.39 29.77 14.98
CA ALA A 501 -6.19 30.08 15.74
C ALA A 501 -5.17 30.80 14.86
N LYS A 502 -5.12 32.12 14.92
CA LYS A 502 -4.14 32.96 14.19
C LYS A 502 -3.12 33.56 15.14
N GLY A 503 -1.84 33.59 14.76
CA GLY A 503 -0.79 34.33 15.47
C GLY A 503 0.16 33.48 16.31
N TYR A 504 0.35 33.83 17.55
CA TYR A 504 1.24 33.15 18.49
C TYR A 504 0.43 32.26 19.43
N LEU A 505 0.96 31.07 19.73
CA LEU A 505 0.32 30.11 20.63
C LEU A 505 1.20 29.95 21.87
N PRO A 506 0.89 30.59 22.99
CA PRO A 506 1.61 30.36 24.25
C PRO A 506 1.19 29.02 24.84
N ILE A 507 2.16 28.26 25.26
CA ILE A 507 1.98 26.93 25.85
C ILE A 507 2.45 27.02 27.29
N HIS A 508 1.57 26.72 28.23
CA HIS A 508 1.89 26.64 29.65
C HIS A 508 1.62 25.25 30.19
N ILE A 509 2.61 24.68 30.86
CA ILE A 509 2.50 23.37 31.51
C ILE A 509 2.50 23.62 33.03
N LYS A 510 1.32 23.64 33.63
CA LYS A 510 1.16 23.76 35.07
C LYS A 510 0.32 22.58 35.60
N GLU A 511 0.74 22.00 36.73
CA GLU A 511 -0.02 20.94 37.41
C GLU A 511 -0.40 19.75 36.55
N ASN A 512 0.53 19.27 35.69
CA ASN A 512 0.31 18.16 34.76
C ASN A 512 -0.79 18.39 33.70
N LYS A 513 -1.27 19.61 33.50
CA LYS A 513 -2.22 19.96 32.43
C LYS A 513 -1.59 20.91 31.44
N LEU A 514 -1.78 20.63 30.17
CA LEU A 514 -1.35 21.51 29.09
C LEU A 514 -2.43 22.55 28.86
N LYS A 515 -2.14 23.82 29.14
CA LYS A 515 -3.00 24.93 28.78
C LYS A 515 -2.38 25.67 27.61
N ALA A 516 -3.07 25.69 26.47
CA ALA A 516 -2.74 26.56 25.37
C ALA A 516 -3.76 27.70 25.33
N ILE A 517 -3.29 28.90 25.24
CA ILE A 517 -4.15 30.09 25.24
C ILE A 517 -4.38 30.49 23.79
N ASN A 518 -5.65 30.60 23.39
CA ASN A 518 -6.01 31.09 22.07
C ASN A 518 -5.99 32.60 22.03
N PHE A 519 -4.97 33.18 21.43
CA PHE A 519 -4.76 34.65 21.39
C PHE A 519 -5.85 35.42 20.66
N TYR A 520 -6.63 34.78 19.80
CA TYR A 520 -7.55 35.50 18.91
C TYR A 520 -8.78 36.08 19.61
N LYS A 521 -9.21 35.50 20.74
CA LYS A 521 -10.40 35.98 21.47
C LYS A 521 -10.07 37.00 22.57
N GLU A 522 -8.85 37.03 23.11
CA GLU A 522 -8.52 37.83 24.30
C GLU A 522 -7.53 38.98 24.04
N TYR A 523 -6.89 39.05 22.85
CA TYR A 523 -5.71 39.92 22.68
C TYR A 523 -5.66 40.76 21.41
N PHE A 524 -6.65 41.61 21.19
CA PHE A 524 -6.43 42.77 20.29
C PHE A 524 -5.78 43.96 21.02
N HIS A 525 -5.60 43.89 22.34
CA HIS A 525 -5.18 45.05 23.14
C HIS A 525 -4.14 44.82 24.25
N LYS A 526 -3.40 43.71 24.32
CA LYS A 526 -2.34 43.57 25.35
C LYS A 526 -1.02 43.07 24.75
N ASN A 527 0.07 43.78 25.16
CA ASN A 527 1.46 43.47 24.76
C ASN A 527 1.89 42.05 25.18
N ILE A 528 2.68 41.42 24.31
CA ILE A 528 3.26 40.07 24.45
C ILE A 528 4.14 39.94 25.71
N ASP A 529 4.61 41.08 26.27
CA ASP A 529 5.55 41.12 27.39
C ASP A 529 4.97 40.74 28.76
N ASN A 530 3.66 40.48 28.87
CA ASN A 530 2.99 40.15 30.14
C ASN A 530 2.86 38.67 30.46
N TYR A 531 3.56 37.76 29.69
CA TYR A 531 3.51 36.30 29.92
C TYR A 531 4.82 35.75 30.47
N GLU A 532 5.23 36.25 31.63
CA GLU A 532 6.30 35.58 32.38
C GLU A 532 5.91 34.13 32.69
N GLY A 533 6.73 33.20 32.22
CA GLY A 533 6.57 31.75 32.43
C GLY A 533 5.89 30.96 31.29
N TYR A 534 5.59 31.60 30.16
CA TYR A 534 5.06 30.89 28.98
C TYR A 534 6.10 30.76 27.86
N ASP A 535 6.24 29.56 27.30
CA ASP A 535 7.00 29.34 26.08
C ASP A 535 6.15 29.71 24.87
N ILE A 536 6.61 30.63 24.04
CA ILE A 536 5.88 31.15 22.88
C ILE A 536 6.40 30.47 21.61
N ILE A 537 5.53 29.75 20.91
CA ILE A 537 5.83 29.13 19.61
C ILE A 537 5.23 29.96 18.49
N CYS A 538 6.09 30.47 17.59
CA CYS A 538 5.66 31.25 16.45
C CYS A 538 5.09 30.35 15.33
N MET A 539 3.80 30.48 15.01
CA MET A 539 3.11 29.76 13.94
C MET A 539 3.45 30.28 12.53
N LYS A 540 4.27 31.32 12.40
CA LYS A 540 4.64 31.92 11.11
C LYS A 540 5.74 31.17 10.35
N SER A 541 6.28 30.07 10.89
CA SER A 541 7.35 29.33 10.17
C SER A 541 6.84 28.61 8.92
N ASN A 542 7.63 28.65 7.86
CA ASN A 542 7.24 28.12 6.54
C ASN A 542 7.45 26.61 6.37
N ASP A 543 8.02 25.91 7.38
CA ASP A 543 8.41 24.51 7.29
C ASP A 543 7.73 23.65 8.34
N TYR A 544 7.65 22.34 8.06
CA TYR A 544 7.29 21.36 9.08
C TYR A 544 8.35 21.38 10.18
N LYS A 545 7.93 21.59 11.43
CA LYS A 545 8.82 21.57 12.59
C LYS A 545 8.21 20.74 13.71
N GLU A 546 9.05 19.93 14.31
CA GLU A 546 8.71 19.12 15.48
C GLU A 546 9.53 19.59 16.68
N TYR A 547 8.85 19.88 17.77
CA TYR A 547 9.46 20.29 19.02
C TYR A 547 9.06 19.35 20.15
N LYS A 548 9.95 19.12 21.10
CA LYS A 548 9.70 18.38 22.32
C LYS A 548 10.04 19.27 23.51
N ILE A 549 9.15 19.34 24.46
CA ILE A 549 9.36 20.14 25.68
C ILE A 549 9.84 19.19 26.79
N ILE A 550 11.08 19.35 27.24
CA ILE A 550 11.70 18.52 28.27
C ILE A 550 12.12 19.43 29.41
N PHE A 551 11.58 19.20 30.62
CA PHE A 551 11.85 20.03 31.82
C PHE A 551 11.71 21.53 31.57
N GLY A 552 10.67 21.95 30.84
CA GLY A 552 10.40 23.37 30.55
C GLY A 552 11.28 23.98 29.46
N LYS A 553 12.18 23.22 28.82
CA LYS A 553 13.00 23.68 27.69
C LYS A 553 12.51 23.10 26.38
N ILE A 554 12.42 23.92 25.35
CA ILE A 554 11.97 23.53 24.00
C ILE A 554 13.17 23.02 23.22
N PHE A 555 13.11 21.75 22.80
CA PHE A 555 14.08 21.12 21.92
C PHE A 555 13.46 20.90 20.53
N ARG A 556 14.12 21.40 19.49
CA ARG A 556 13.74 21.11 18.11
C ARG A 556 14.25 19.73 17.74
N ILE A 557 13.36 18.84 17.29
CA ILE A 557 13.70 17.48 16.87
C ILE A 557 13.89 17.42 15.35
N ARG A 558 13.07 18.17 14.59
CA ARG A 558 13.10 18.17 13.11
C ARG A 558 12.77 19.56 12.55
#